data_6cf5beb575586c2027c17a50b4d8f0bd
#
_entry.id   6cf5beb575586c2027c17a50b4d8f0bd
#
_cell.length_a   1.000
_cell.length_b   1.000
_cell.length_c   1.000
_cell.angle_alpha   90.00
_cell.angle_beta   90.00
_cell.angle_gamma   90.00
#
_symmetry.space_group_name_H-M   'P 1'
#
loop_
_entity.id
_entity.type
_entity.pdbx_description
1 polymer ?
#
loop_
_entity_poly.entity_id
_entity_poly.type
_entity_poly.pdbx_seq_one_letter_code
_entity_poly.pdbx_strand_id
1 'polypeptide(L)'
;RILDAFGWHIAMDELIDSLYTLKFDSLTYANKAVVMDFIKARVDKMMGSIPKDIKEAVLASSNFVVADMLEAASALVEASKEESFKSSVESLSRAFNLAEKAEGSETVDSALFENEEEKALAEAVESLVLSGTASQQLEQLFALSPIIDAFFKNTMVMTDDQDIRQNRLAILSQLTKKAAKLARFNQINTK
;
A
#
# COMPACT_ATOMS: atom_id res chain seq x y z
N ARG A 1 17.13 -13.13 -8.59
CA ARG A 1 18.34 -12.73 -9.35
C ARG A 1 18.10 -12.69 -10.86
N ILE A 2 17.54 -13.76 -11.50
CA ILE A 2 17.29 -13.74 -12.95
C ILE A 2 16.27 -12.66 -13.31
N LEU A 3 15.12 -12.61 -12.64
CA LEU A 3 14.07 -11.61 -12.88
C LEU A 3 14.61 -10.19 -12.71
N ASP A 4 15.36 -9.95 -11.65
CA ASP A 4 15.98 -8.66 -11.34
C ASP A 4 17.07 -8.30 -12.38
N ALA A 5 17.96 -9.23 -12.71
CA ALA A 5 19.03 -9.00 -13.67
C ALA A 5 18.53 -8.66 -15.10
N PHE A 6 17.36 -9.16 -15.48
CA PHE A 6 16.75 -8.89 -16.79
C PHE A 6 15.62 -7.86 -16.72
N GLY A 7 15.33 -7.28 -15.55
CA GLY A 7 14.26 -6.30 -15.36
C GLY A 7 12.87 -6.88 -15.68
N TRP A 8 12.63 -8.16 -15.40
CA TRP A 8 11.34 -8.78 -15.70
C TRP A 8 10.33 -8.48 -14.61
N HIS A 9 9.28 -7.77 -14.99
CA HIS A 9 8.14 -7.42 -14.12
C HIS A 9 7.09 -8.54 -14.15
N ILE A 10 7.34 -9.63 -13.41
CA ILE A 10 6.44 -10.77 -13.30
C ILE A 10 5.86 -10.78 -11.88
N ALA A 11 4.54 -10.68 -11.77
CA ALA A 11 3.82 -10.87 -10.51
C ALA A 11 3.93 -12.34 -10.09
N MET A 12 4.62 -12.60 -8.98
CA MET A 12 4.92 -13.97 -8.54
C MET A 12 3.70 -14.72 -8.05
N ASP A 13 2.73 -14.03 -7.47
CA ASP A 13 1.45 -14.57 -7.03
C ASP A 13 0.59 -15.01 -8.23
N GLU A 14 0.51 -14.20 -9.29
CA GLU A 14 -0.18 -14.53 -10.54
C GLU A 14 0.50 -15.69 -11.27
N LEU A 15 1.84 -15.71 -11.30
CA LEU A 15 2.61 -16.81 -11.87
C LEU A 15 2.31 -18.12 -11.14
N ILE A 16 2.30 -18.09 -9.80
CA ILE A 16 1.98 -19.26 -9.00
C ILE A 16 0.54 -19.72 -9.26
N ASP A 17 -0.42 -18.81 -9.28
CA ASP A 17 -1.82 -19.14 -9.59
C ASP A 17 -1.97 -19.78 -10.98
N SER A 18 -1.24 -19.26 -11.97
CA SER A 18 -1.20 -19.84 -13.31
C SER A 18 -0.64 -21.26 -13.31
N LEU A 19 0.40 -21.54 -12.54
CA LEU A 19 0.97 -22.89 -12.38
C LEU A 19 -0.04 -23.87 -11.74
N TYR A 20 -0.83 -23.41 -10.77
CA TYR A 20 -1.88 -24.25 -10.15
C TYR A 20 -3.00 -24.58 -11.15
N THR A 21 -3.33 -23.68 -12.08
CA THR A 21 -4.36 -23.95 -13.11
C THR A 21 -3.92 -25.02 -14.12
N LEU A 22 -2.62 -25.23 -14.30
CA LEU A 22 -2.06 -26.25 -15.20
C LEU A 22 -2.17 -27.69 -14.67
N LYS A 23 -2.85 -27.88 -13.53
CA LYS A 23 -3.16 -29.19 -12.92
C LYS A 23 -1.95 -30.12 -12.84
N PHE A 24 -0.85 -29.65 -12.29
CA PHE A 24 0.20 -30.55 -11.85
C PHE A 24 -0.33 -31.32 -10.64
N ASP A 25 -0.49 -32.64 -10.74
CA ASP A 25 -1.11 -33.51 -9.73
C ASP A 25 -0.50 -33.44 -8.33
N SER A 26 0.71 -32.86 -8.22
CA SER A 26 1.44 -32.70 -6.96
C SER A 26 1.31 -31.32 -6.32
N LEU A 27 0.73 -30.32 -7.00
CA LEU A 27 0.57 -28.97 -6.48
C LEU A 27 -0.82 -28.80 -5.87
N THR A 28 -0.89 -28.59 -4.57
CA THR A 28 -2.13 -28.25 -3.86
C THR A 28 -2.12 -26.80 -3.41
N TYR A 29 -3.29 -26.19 -3.32
CA TYR A 29 -3.42 -24.78 -2.85
C TYR A 29 -2.81 -24.55 -1.45
N ALA A 30 -2.77 -25.60 -0.63
CA ALA A 30 -2.12 -25.57 0.69
C ALA A 30 -0.61 -25.25 0.62
N ASN A 31 0.03 -25.51 -0.51
CA ASN A 31 1.45 -25.25 -0.71
C ASN A 31 1.74 -23.83 -1.20
N LYS A 32 0.73 -23.06 -1.68
CA LYS A 32 0.92 -21.69 -2.20
C LYS A 32 1.52 -20.76 -1.14
N ALA A 33 0.96 -20.76 0.06
CA ALA A 33 1.46 -19.91 1.15
C ALA A 33 2.94 -20.21 1.47
N VAL A 34 3.31 -21.48 1.54
CA VAL A 34 4.69 -21.90 1.79
C VAL A 34 5.64 -21.43 0.67
N VAL A 35 5.20 -21.53 -0.59
CA VAL A 35 6.00 -21.05 -1.72
C VAL A 35 6.15 -19.53 -1.67
N MET A 36 5.08 -18.81 -1.37
CA MET A 36 5.10 -17.35 -1.23
C MET A 36 6.02 -16.92 -0.08
N ASP A 37 5.95 -17.56 1.07
CA ASP A 37 6.83 -17.26 2.23
C ASP A 37 8.30 -17.54 1.89
N PHE A 38 8.58 -18.61 1.16
CA PHE A 38 9.93 -18.90 0.68
C PHE A 38 10.46 -17.82 -0.26
N ILE A 39 9.62 -17.31 -1.19
CA ILE A 39 9.99 -16.24 -2.11
C ILE A 39 10.22 -14.95 -1.32
N LYS A 40 9.32 -14.57 -0.41
CA LYS A 40 9.47 -13.40 0.48
C LYS A 40 10.78 -13.43 1.25
N ALA A 41 11.14 -14.57 1.84
CA ALA A 41 12.40 -14.72 2.55
C ALA A 41 13.63 -14.55 1.64
N ARG A 42 13.51 -14.87 0.35
CA ARG A 42 14.59 -14.63 -0.64
C ARG A 42 14.69 -13.16 -1.02
N VAL A 43 13.53 -12.49 -1.21
CA VAL A 43 13.48 -11.04 -1.50
C VAL A 43 14.01 -10.24 -0.30
N ASP A 44 13.64 -10.60 0.93
CA ASP A 44 14.20 -9.99 2.14
C ASP A 44 15.74 -10.03 2.16
N LYS A 45 16.33 -11.18 1.83
CA LYS A 45 17.80 -11.31 1.71
C LYS A 45 18.39 -10.48 0.58
N MET A 46 17.66 -10.26 -0.52
CA MET A 46 18.12 -9.42 -1.63
C MET A 46 18.14 -7.93 -1.24
N MET A 47 17.25 -7.51 -0.35
CA MET A 47 17.20 -6.13 0.18
C MET A 47 18.41 -5.78 1.06
N GLY A 48 19.21 -6.75 1.50
CA GLY A 48 20.50 -6.52 2.18
C GLY A 48 20.37 -5.69 3.46
N SER A 49 21.03 -4.53 3.51
CA SER A 49 21.11 -3.65 4.69
C SER A 49 19.94 -2.67 4.84
N ILE A 50 18.90 -2.78 4.02
CA ILE A 50 17.69 -1.95 4.17
C ILE A 50 17.09 -2.14 5.56
N PRO A 51 16.61 -1.06 6.25
CA PRO A 51 15.97 -1.15 7.56
C PRO A 51 14.84 -2.19 7.61
N LYS A 52 14.73 -2.88 8.73
CA LYS A 52 13.80 -4.02 8.88
C LYS A 52 12.34 -3.63 8.65
N ASP A 53 11.92 -2.52 9.20
CA ASP A 53 10.56 -2.00 9.07
C ASP A 53 10.20 -1.65 7.62
N ILE A 54 11.13 -1.05 6.85
CA ILE A 54 10.95 -0.81 5.42
C ILE A 54 10.82 -2.13 4.66
N LYS A 55 11.67 -3.13 4.96
CA LYS A 55 11.56 -4.47 4.36
C LYS A 55 10.19 -5.09 4.63
N GLU A 56 9.75 -5.10 5.88
CA GLU A 56 8.46 -5.64 6.29
C GLU A 56 7.31 -4.93 5.55
N ALA A 57 7.34 -3.61 5.49
CA ALA A 57 6.33 -2.81 4.79
C ALA A 57 6.24 -3.15 3.29
N VAL A 58 7.39 -3.30 2.61
CA VAL A 58 7.44 -3.66 1.19
C VAL A 58 7.04 -5.11 0.96
N LEU A 59 7.51 -6.06 1.80
CA LEU A 59 7.14 -7.48 1.70
C LEU A 59 5.65 -7.73 1.97
N ALA A 60 4.97 -6.80 2.61
CA ALA A 60 3.52 -6.79 2.84
C ALA A 60 2.74 -6.01 1.76
N SER A 61 3.41 -5.49 0.72
CA SER A 61 2.73 -4.81 -0.40
C SER A 61 1.78 -5.75 -1.14
N SER A 62 0.82 -5.17 -1.86
CA SER A 62 -0.11 -5.92 -2.72
C SER A 62 0.45 -6.20 -4.12
N ASN A 63 1.60 -5.62 -4.47
CA ASN A 63 2.30 -5.87 -5.73
C ASN A 63 3.48 -6.82 -5.46
N PHE A 64 3.38 -8.06 -5.93
CA PHE A 64 4.41 -9.06 -5.69
C PHE A 64 5.33 -9.24 -6.92
N VAL A 65 5.76 -8.12 -7.50
CA VAL A 65 6.80 -8.07 -8.53
C VAL A 65 8.15 -7.79 -7.86
N VAL A 66 9.08 -8.73 -7.94
CA VAL A 66 10.36 -8.66 -7.20
C VAL A 66 11.17 -7.40 -7.54
N ALA A 67 11.23 -7.02 -8.82
CA ALA A 67 11.92 -5.80 -9.24
C ALA A 67 11.32 -4.54 -8.61
N ASP A 68 9.99 -4.41 -8.64
CA ASP A 68 9.26 -3.28 -8.07
C ASP A 68 9.45 -3.21 -6.55
N MET A 69 9.45 -4.36 -5.87
CA MET A 69 9.69 -4.42 -4.42
C MET A 69 11.09 -3.93 -4.04
N LEU A 70 12.12 -4.32 -4.80
CA LEU A 70 13.49 -3.86 -4.57
C LEU A 70 13.63 -2.36 -4.84
N GLU A 71 13.00 -1.87 -5.90
CA GLU A 71 12.96 -0.46 -6.24
C GLU A 71 12.21 0.35 -5.17
N ALA A 72 11.03 -0.10 -4.73
CA ALA A 72 10.26 0.55 -3.67
C ALA A 72 11.02 0.62 -2.34
N ALA A 73 11.71 -0.46 -1.97
CA ALA A 73 12.52 -0.49 -0.76
C ALA A 73 13.67 0.52 -0.82
N SER A 74 14.35 0.62 -1.96
CA SER A 74 15.43 1.58 -2.18
C SER A 74 14.91 3.02 -2.17
N ALA A 75 13.77 3.28 -2.83
CA ALA A 75 13.11 4.59 -2.85
C ALA A 75 12.68 5.05 -1.45
N LEU A 76 12.14 4.14 -0.62
CA LEU A 76 11.77 4.44 0.76
C LEU A 76 12.98 4.79 1.63
N VAL A 77 14.13 4.12 1.44
CA VAL A 77 15.37 4.46 2.14
C VAL A 77 15.87 5.85 1.74
N GLU A 78 15.80 6.21 0.46
CA GLU A 78 16.19 7.55 0.02
C GLU A 78 15.21 8.61 0.55
N ALA A 79 13.90 8.37 0.45
CA ALA A 79 12.88 9.26 0.98
C ALA A 79 12.99 9.44 2.51
N SER A 80 13.48 8.44 3.25
CA SER A 80 13.64 8.52 4.71
C SER A 80 14.66 9.56 5.18
N LYS A 81 15.46 10.12 4.27
CA LYS A 81 16.41 11.20 4.54
C LYS A 81 15.76 12.58 4.48
N GLU A 82 14.57 12.68 3.91
CA GLU A 82 13.82 13.91 3.76
C GLU A 82 13.08 14.28 5.06
N GLU A 83 13.04 15.57 5.39
CA GLU A 83 12.38 16.09 6.60
C GLU A 83 10.86 15.77 6.62
N SER A 84 10.21 15.76 5.45
CA SER A 84 8.79 15.48 5.29
C SER A 84 8.42 14.00 5.41
N PHE A 85 9.39 13.09 5.35
CA PHE A 85 9.14 11.64 5.33
C PHE A 85 8.31 11.18 6.53
N LYS A 86 8.73 11.60 7.73
CA LYS A 86 8.07 11.20 8.98
C LYS A 86 6.59 11.56 8.97
N SER A 87 6.25 12.82 8.69
CA SER A 87 4.86 13.29 8.67
C SER A 87 4.03 12.56 7.59
N SER A 88 4.61 12.37 6.41
CA SER A 88 3.93 11.67 5.30
C SER A 88 3.63 10.21 5.62
N VAL A 89 4.58 9.50 6.23
CA VAL A 89 4.38 8.11 6.67
C VAL A 89 3.35 8.05 7.81
N GLU A 90 3.37 8.97 8.77
CA GLU A 90 2.39 9.02 9.87
C GLU A 90 0.95 9.23 9.36
N SER A 91 0.76 10.15 8.39
CA SER A 91 -0.55 10.40 7.77
C SER A 91 -1.07 9.14 7.06
N LEU A 92 -0.23 8.50 6.23
CA LEU A 92 -0.57 7.24 5.55
C LEU A 92 -0.80 6.10 6.54
N SER A 93 0.06 5.95 7.55
CA SER A 93 -0.07 4.91 8.59
C SER A 93 -1.41 5.01 9.31
N ARG A 94 -1.85 6.23 9.64
CA ARG A 94 -3.17 6.47 10.23
C ARG A 94 -4.30 6.04 9.30
N ALA A 95 -4.17 6.35 8.00
CA ALA A 95 -5.14 5.92 6.99
C ALA A 95 -5.22 4.39 6.90
N PHE A 96 -4.08 3.67 6.87
CA PHE A 96 -4.04 2.21 6.87
C PHE A 96 -4.74 1.61 8.10
N ASN A 97 -4.41 2.10 9.30
CA ASN A 97 -4.98 1.57 10.55
C ASN A 97 -6.50 1.78 10.65
N LEU A 98 -7.04 2.82 10.04
CA LEU A 98 -8.48 3.06 10.01
C LEU A 98 -9.15 2.29 8.86
N ALA A 99 -8.54 2.21 7.68
CA ALA A 99 -9.08 1.47 6.56
C ALA A 99 -9.31 -0.03 6.88
N GLU A 100 -8.50 -0.62 7.78
CA GLU A 100 -8.71 -2.00 8.27
C GLU A 100 -10.03 -2.21 9.01
N LYS A 101 -10.71 -1.13 9.42
CA LYS A 101 -12.03 -1.18 10.07
C LYS A 101 -13.20 -1.01 9.09
N ALA A 102 -12.90 -0.85 7.79
CA ALA A 102 -13.95 -0.76 6.78
C ALA A 102 -14.69 -2.11 6.64
N GLU A 103 -16.01 -2.06 6.72
CA GLU A 103 -16.89 -3.21 6.55
C GLU A 103 -17.81 -2.95 5.36
N GLY A 104 -17.85 -3.86 4.38
CA GLY A 104 -18.80 -3.79 3.27
C GLY A 104 -18.27 -3.11 2.00
N SER A 105 -19.09 -2.26 1.37
CA SER A 105 -18.78 -1.64 0.07
C SER A 105 -17.66 -0.62 0.17
N GLU A 106 -16.78 -0.65 -0.82
CA GLU A 106 -15.72 0.38 -0.99
C GLU A 106 -16.17 1.52 -1.91
N THR A 107 -17.45 1.56 -2.24
CA THR A 107 -18.02 2.65 -3.04
C THR A 107 -18.19 3.88 -2.17
N VAL A 108 -17.63 4.99 -2.61
CA VAL A 108 -17.80 6.29 -1.97
C VAL A 108 -19.05 6.95 -2.52
N ASP A 109 -19.95 7.38 -1.62
CA ASP A 109 -21.15 8.14 -1.96
C ASP A 109 -20.94 9.62 -1.59
N SER A 110 -20.87 10.47 -2.60
CA SER A 110 -20.70 11.91 -2.42
C SER A 110 -21.89 12.60 -1.71
N ALA A 111 -23.06 11.98 -1.70
CA ALA A 111 -24.23 12.50 -0.98
C ALA A 111 -24.08 12.41 0.56
N LEU A 112 -23.15 11.58 1.04
CA LEU A 112 -22.85 11.39 2.47
C LEU A 112 -21.71 12.27 2.99
N PHE A 113 -21.17 13.19 2.16
CA PHE A 113 -20.14 14.12 2.61
C PHE A 113 -20.73 15.21 3.49
N GLU A 114 -20.15 15.41 4.66
CA GLU A 114 -20.56 16.44 5.62
C GLU A 114 -19.65 17.68 5.59
N ASN A 115 -18.45 17.56 5.00
CA ASN A 115 -17.48 18.67 4.95
C ASN A 115 -16.65 18.64 3.66
N GLU A 116 -15.94 19.76 3.40
CA GLU A 116 -15.12 19.93 2.20
C GLU A 116 -13.87 19.03 2.21
N GLU A 117 -13.36 18.65 3.38
CA GLU A 117 -12.19 17.79 3.52
C GLU A 117 -12.46 16.35 3.08
N GLU A 118 -13.67 15.85 3.31
CA GLU A 118 -14.11 14.55 2.78
C GLU A 118 -14.13 14.56 1.25
N LYS A 119 -14.70 15.61 0.69
CA LYS A 119 -14.75 15.80 -0.76
C LYS A 119 -13.36 15.96 -1.36
N ALA A 120 -12.51 16.81 -0.77
CA ALA A 120 -11.16 17.04 -1.24
C ALA A 120 -10.31 15.75 -1.22
N LEU A 121 -10.41 14.94 -0.15
CA LEU A 121 -9.70 13.68 -0.06
C LEU A 121 -10.24 12.66 -1.08
N ALA A 122 -11.55 12.55 -1.23
CA ALA A 122 -12.17 11.63 -2.20
C ALA A 122 -11.74 11.97 -3.64
N GLU A 123 -11.81 13.24 -4.05
CA GLU A 123 -11.38 13.71 -5.36
C GLU A 123 -9.87 13.49 -5.59
N ALA A 124 -9.04 13.75 -4.58
CA ALA A 124 -7.61 13.52 -4.65
C ALA A 124 -7.28 12.04 -4.79
N VAL A 125 -7.98 11.16 -4.06
CA VAL A 125 -7.81 9.70 -4.15
C VAL A 125 -8.30 9.18 -5.49
N GLU A 126 -9.43 9.65 -6.00
CA GLU A 126 -9.96 9.24 -7.30
C GLU A 126 -8.99 9.58 -8.43
N SER A 127 -8.47 10.80 -8.43
CA SER A 127 -7.53 11.30 -9.45
C SER A 127 -6.12 10.73 -9.32
N LEU A 128 -5.77 10.12 -8.18
CA LEU A 128 -4.43 9.59 -7.95
C LEU A 128 -4.14 8.41 -8.88
N VAL A 129 -3.19 8.59 -9.78
CA VAL A 129 -2.64 7.54 -10.65
C VAL A 129 -1.15 7.43 -10.36
N LEU A 130 -0.78 6.39 -9.62
CA LEU A 130 0.63 6.11 -9.34
C LEU A 130 1.32 5.62 -10.61
N SER A 131 2.31 6.37 -11.07
CA SER A 131 3.03 6.09 -12.33
C SER A 131 4.49 6.52 -12.25
N GLY A 132 5.30 5.96 -13.13
CA GLY A 132 6.74 6.20 -13.15
C GLY A 132 7.52 5.32 -12.20
N THR A 133 8.72 5.76 -11.79
CA THR A 133 9.59 5.05 -10.84
C THR A 133 8.97 5.00 -9.44
N ALA A 134 9.44 4.09 -8.58
CA ALA A 134 8.99 4.01 -7.20
C ALA A 134 9.17 5.34 -6.44
N SER A 135 10.25 6.09 -6.70
CA SER A 135 10.47 7.42 -6.12
C SER A 135 9.38 8.40 -6.54
N GLN A 136 9.04 8.45 -7.84
CA GLN A 136 7.97 9.31 -8.35
C GLN A 136 6.60 8.94 -7.77
N GLN A 137 6.33 7.64 -7.61
CA GLN A 137 5.09 7.16 -7.00
C GLN A 137 5.02 7.53 -5.50
N LEU A 138 6.14 7.49 -4.77
CA LEU A 138 6.22 7.97 -3.38
C LEU A 138 5.97 9.47 -3.29
N GLU A 139 6.57 10.27 -4.18
CA GLU A 139 6.31 11.71 -4.25
C GLU A 139 4.83 12.01 -4.48
N GLN A 140 4.18 11.29 -5.41
CA GLN A 140 2.74 11.43 -5.68
C GLN A 140 1.89 11.08 -4.44
N LEU A 141 2.26 10.05 -3.69
CA LEU A 141 1.58 9.67 -2.45
C LEU A 141 1.81 10.71 -1.34
N PHE A 142 3.04 11.14 -1.14
CA PHE A 142 3.40 12.09 -0.08
C PHE A 142 2.83 13.48 -0.33
N ALA A 143 2.60 13.86 -1.59
CA ALA A 143 1.90 15.09 -1.94
C ALA A 143 0.45 15.15 -1.40
N LEU A 144 -0.15 14.00 -1.07
CA LEU A 144 -1.48 13.94 -0.46
C LEU A 144 -1.46 14.18 1.06
N SER A 145 -0.30 14.17 1.72
CA SER A 145 -0.21 14.28 3.18
C SER A 145 -0.94 15.50 3.75
N PRO A 146 -0.86 16.71 3.17
CA PRO A 146 -1.61 17.85 3.69
C PRO A 146 -3.14 17.67 3.61
N ILE A 147 -3.63 17.00 2.56
CA ILE A 147 -5.06 16.72 2.37
C ILE A 147 -5.52 15.66 3.37
N ILE A 148 -4.72 14.61 3.57
CA ILE A 148 -4.98 13.55 4.55
C ILE A 148 -4.99 14.13 5.97
N ASP A 149 -4.06 15.01 6.30
CA ASP A 149 -3.98 15.65 7.61
C ASP A 149 -5.16 16.60 7.85
N ALA A 150 -5.56 17.39 6.85
CA ALA A 150 -6.75 18.23 6.92
C ALA A 150 -8.02 17.40 7.15
N PHE A 151 -8.17 16.30 6.43
CA PHE A 151 -9.26 15.34 6.63
C PHE A 151 -9.29 14.82 8.08
N PHE A 152 -8.18 14.33 8.61
CA PHE A 152 -8.13 13.82 9.97
C PHE A 152 -8.29 14.87 11.05
N LYS A 153 -7.97 16.12 10.77
CA LYS A 153 -8.13 17.24 11.71
C LYS A 153 -9.58 17.68 11.85
N ASN A 154 -10.31 17.66 10.74
CA ASN A 154 -11.63 18.27 10.64
C ASN A 154 -12.77 17.23 10.55
N THR A 155 -12.43 15.92 10.42
CA THR A 155 -13.40 14.84 10.21
C THR A 155 -13.26 13.77 11.29
N MET A 156 -14.34 13.53 12.04
CA MET A 156 -14.42 12.40 12.96
C MET A 156 -14.77 11.11 12.21
N VAL A 157 -13.75 10.37 11.76
CA VAL A 157 -13.96 9.15 10.94
C VAL A 157 -14.86 8.14 11.60
N MET A 158 -14.67 7.90 12.92
CA MET A 158 -15.45 6.93 13.71
C MET A 158 -16.68 7.59 14.35
N THR A 159 -17.55 8.20 13.52
CA THR A 159 -18.84 8.75 13.96
C THR A 159 -19.84 7.64 14.32
N ASP A 160 -20.90 8.01 15.07
CA ASP A 160 -21.96 7.08 15.45
C ASP A 160 -22.84 6.69 14.25
N ASP A 161 -23.02 7.58 13.28
CA ASP A 161 -23.73 7.29 12.04
C ASP A 161 -22.94 6.26 11.23
N GLN A 162 -23.56 5.11 11.00
CA GLN A 162 -22.90 3.97 10.35
C GLN A 162 -22.65 4.23 8.86
N ASP A 163 -23.57 4.87 8.16
CA ASP A 163 -23.47 5.11 6.72
C ASP A 163 -22.35 6.12 6.45
N ILE A 164 -22.32 7.22 7.21
CA ILE A 164 -21.26 8.22 7.11
C ILE A 164 -19.91 7.63 7.50
N ARG A 165 -19.85 6.85 8.57
CA ARG A 165 -18.63 6.16 8.99
C ARG A 165 -18.08 5.23 7.91
N GLN A 166 -18.92 4.38 7.32
CA GLN A 166 -18.49 3.47 6.28
C GLN A 166 -18.05 4.23 5.01
N ASN A 167 -18.72 5.32 4.66
CA ASN A 167 -18.32 6.17 3.55
C ASN A 167 -16.91 6.78 3.75
N ARG A 168 -16.62 7.30 4.96
CA ARG A 168 -15.29 7.81 5.33
C ARG A 168 -14.22 6.72 5.30
N LEU A 169 -14.54 5.54 5.80
CA LEU A 169 -13.64 4.38 5.74
C LEU A 169 -13.42 3.89 4.30
N ALA A 170 -14.42 4.00 3.41
CA ALA A 170 -14.28 3.65 2.00
C ALA A 170 -13.28 4.57 1.29
N ILE A 171 -13.27 5.88 1.55
CA ILE A 171 -12.27 6.81 1.02
C ILE A 171 -10.86 6.37 1.44
N LEU A 172 -10.67 6.08 2.73
CA LEU A 172 -9.38 5.63 3.25
C LEU A 172 -8.98 4.25 2.69
N SER A 173 -9.93 3.34 2.48
CA SER A 173 -9.68 2.04 1.86
C SER A 173 -9.20 2.18 0.41
N GLN A 174 -9.81 3.05 -0.38
CA GLN A 174 -9.35 3.34 -1.74
C GLN A 174 -7.94 3.94 -1.77
N LEU A 175 -7.63 4.88 -0.88
CA LEU A 175 -6.28 5.45 -0.74
C LEU A 175 -5.25 4.36 -0.40
N THR A 176 -5.53 3.58 0.64
CA THR A 176 -4.59 2.57 1.13
C THR A 176 -4.39 1.42 0.16
N LYS A 177 -5.40 1.07 -0.65
CA LYS A 177 -5.24 0.11 -1.75
C LYS A 177 -4.26 0.58 -2.82
N LYS A 178 -4.31 1.87 -3.17
CA LYS A 178 -3.35 2.44 -4.11
C LYS A 178 -1.94 2.46 -3.49
N ALA A 179 -1.81 2.92 -2.25
CA ALA A 179 -0.54 3.00 -1.52
C ALA A 179 0.07 1.62 -1.25
N ALA A 180 -0.76 0.60 -0.97
CA ALA A 180 -0.32 -0.78 -0.71
C ALA A 180 0.39 -1.45 -1.89
N LYS A 181 0.29 -0.89 -3.10
CA LYS A 181 1.08 -1.35 -4.25
C LYS A 181 2.58 -1.13 -4.04
N LEU A 182 2.95 -0.09 -3.29
CA LEU A 182 4.34 0.21 -2.95
C LEU A 182 4.75 -0.42 -1.62
N ALA A 183 3.99 -0.14 -0.55
CA ALA A 183 4.29 -0.61 0.80
C ALA A 183 3.06 -0.51 1.72
N ARG A 184 3.09 -1.28 2.81
CA ARG A 184 2.18 -1.10 3.95
C ARG A 184 2.77 -0.09 4.93
N PHE A 185 2.45 1.19 4.76
CA PHE A 185 3.07 2.30 5.49
C PHE A 185 2.87 2.24 7.01
N ASN A 186 1.84 1.55 7.49
CA ASN A 186 1.63 1.35 8.93
C ASN A 186 2.63 0.37 9.58
N GLN A 187 3.55 -0.22 8.82
CA GLN A 187 4.64 -1.04 9.33
C GLN A 187 5.97 -0.28 9.43
N ILE A 188 6.05 0.95 8.92
CA ILE A 188 7.26 1.78 8.96
C ILE A 188 7.32 2.53 10.29
N ASN A 189 8.44 2.42 10.99
CA ASN A 189 8.68 3.14 12.24
C ASN A 189 9.11 4.58 11.99
N THR A 190 8.42 5.53 12.59
CA THR A 190 8.72 6.96 12.51
C THR A 190 9.30 7.53 13.80
N LYS A 191 9.66 6.64 14.74
CA LYS A 191 10.20 7.02 16.07
C LYS A 191 11.69 7.29 16.04
#